data_8c327c8e5e3bfc786911bb771065a460
#
_entry.id   8c327c8e5e3bfc786911bb771065a460
#
_cell.length_a   1.000
_cell.length_b   1.000
_cell.length_c   1.000
_cell.angle_alpha   90.00
_cell.angle_beta   90.00
_cell.angle_gamma   90.00
#
_symmetry.space_group_name_H-M   'P 1'
#
loop_
_entity.id
_entity.type
_entity.pdbx_description
1 polymer ?
#
loop_
_entity_poly.entity_id
_entity_poly.type
_entity_poly.pdbx_seq_one_letter_code
_entity_poly.pdbx_strand_id
1 'polypeptide(L)'
;MEIVKANGLDPLLRLLQSPDHDSICAAASCVFNLTYQPTNRSPIIGAGFLQPLVNLLALRDSEMVQLDAAKALGNLAAGTKENKRAIVNAGAVQSIKELVLESPVRAQVSMMNCIGHLSLSGMDPPFDHLL
;
A
#
# COMPACT_ATOMS: atom_id res chain seq x y z
N MET A 1 -5.36 7.13 -15.14
CA MET A 1 -4.73 8.39 -15.62
C MET A 1 -5.64 9.57 -15.46
N GLU A 2 -6.81 9.52 -16.08
CA GLU A 2 -7.75 10.63 -15.98
C GLU A 2 -8.20 10.89 -14.55
N ILE A 3 -8.41 9.85 -13.76
CA ILE A 3 -8.82 9.97 -12.36
C ILE A 3 -7.79 10.77 -11.56
N VAL A 4 -6.51 10.47 -11.75
CA VAL A 4 -5.44 11.14 -11.01
C VAL A 4 -5.35 12.60 -11.43
N LYS A 5 -5.38 12.87 -12.74
CA LYS A 5 -5.27 14.22 -13.26
C LYS A 5 -6.48 15.10 -12.93
N ALA A 6 -7.66 14.49 -12.79
CA ALA A 6 -8.90 15.20 -12.52
C ALA A 6 -9.21 15.34 -11.03
N ASN A 7 -8.22 15.11 -10.14
CA ASN A 7 -8.40 15.15 -8.69
C ASN A 7 -9.38 14.11 -8.18
N GLY A 8 -9.54 13.00 -8.91
CA GLY A 8 -10.37 11.88 -8.47
C GLY A 8 -9.81 11.16 -7.25
N LEU A 9 -8.58 11.51 -6.83
CA LEU A 9 -7.95 10.88 -5.67
C LEU A 9 -8.65 11.23 -4.36
N ASP A 10 -9.15 12.45 -4.21
CA ASP A 10 -9.82 12.84 -2.97
C ASP A 10 -11.08 12.00 -2.69
N PRO A 11 -12.02 11.87 -3.65
CA PRO A 11 -13.17 10.98 -3.44
C PRO A 11 -12.76 9.54 -3.19
N LEU A 12 -11.75 9.06 -3.90
CA LEU A 12 -11.25 7.69 -3.73
C LEU A 12 -10.69 7.48 -2.34
N LEU A 13 -9.92 8.43 -1.83
CA LEU A 13 -9.37 8.36 -0.49
C LEU A 13 -10.48 8.32 0.56
N ARG A 14 -11.54 9.10 0.39
CA ARG A 14 -12.68 9.08 1.30
C ARG A 14 -13.37 7.71 1.30
N LEU A 15 -13.53 7.09 0.13
CA LEU A 15 -14.11 5.75 0.04
C LEU A 15 -13.23 4.71 0.73
N LEU A 16 -11.91 4.85 0.59
CA LEU A 16 -10.97 3.93 1.21
C LEU A 16 -11.05 3.98 2.74
N GLN A 17 -11.43 5.11 3.29
CA GLN A 17 -11.56 5.33 4.73
C GLN A 17 -13.00 5.25 5.22
N SER A 18 -13.93 4.84 4.37
CA SER A 18 -15.34 4.72 4.70
C SER A 18 -15.58 3.62 5.73
N PRO A 19 -16.62 3.75 6.59
CA PRO A 19 -17.04 2.64 7.44
C PRO A 19 -17.78 1.55 6.66
N ASP A 20 -18.19 1.83 5.43
CA ASP A 20 -18.92 0.89 4.60
C ASP A 20 -17.97 -0.11 3.93
N HIS A 21 -18.16 -1.40 4.22
CA HIS A 21 -17.28 -2.45 3.74
C HIS A 21 -17.20 -2.51 2.20
N ASP A 22 -18.34 -2.38 1.53
CA ASP A 22 -18.37 -2.45 0.06
C ASP A 22 -17.61 -1.27 -0.55
N SER A 23 -17.69 -0.09 0.06
CA SER A 23 -16.94 1.08 -0.38
C SER A 23 -15.43 0.86 -0.23
N ILE A 24 -15.01 0.30 0.89
CA ILE A 24 -13.59 -0.01 1.12
C ILE A 24 -13.10 -1.01 0.08
N CYS A 25 -13.85 -2.07 -0.17
CA CYS A 25 -13.46 -3.09 -1.15
C CYS A 25 -13.29 -2.50 -2.54
N ALA A 26 -14.25 -1.71 -2.99
CA ALA A 26 -14.19 -1.07 -4.30
C ALA A 26 -13.01 -0.11 -4.40
N ALA A 27 -12.79 0.69 -3.35
CA ALA A 27 -11.71 1.67 -3.34
C ALA A 27 -10.35 0.99 -3.31
N ALA A 28 -10.16 -0.06 -2.50
CA ALA A 28 -8.89 -0.77 -2.41
C ALA A 28 -8.52 -1.39 -3.74
N SER A 29 -9.49 -2.01 -4.43
CA SER A 29 -9.28 -2.58 -5.75
C SER A 29 -8.91 -1.51 -6.77
N CYS A 30 -9.58 -0.37 -6.73
CA CYS A 30 -9.30 0.76 -7.62
C CYS A 30 -7.88 1.29 -7.39
N VAL A 31 -7.48 1.51 -6.14
CA VAL A 31 -6.15 2.00 -5.80
C VAL A 31 -5.09 1.01 -6.30
N PHE A 32 -5.29 -0.28 -6.03
CA PHE A 32 -4.37 -1.31 -6.51
C PHE A 32 -4.17 -1.20 -8.03
N ASN A 33 -5.26 -1.10 -8.78
CA ASN A 33 -5.18 -1.00 -10.24
C ASN A 33 -4.45 0.27 -10.69
N LEU A 34 -4.67 1.40 -10.02
CA LEU A 34 -4.00 2.65 -10.35
C LEU A 34 -2.49 2.57 -10.12
N THR A 35 -2.04 1.78 -9.14
CA THR A 35 -0.62 1.70 -8.80
C THR A 35 0.21 0.93 -9.82
N TYR A 36 -0.41 0.24 -10.77
CA TYR A 36 0.34 -0.39 -11.86
C TYR A 36 1.05 0.63 -12.76
N GLN A 37 0.47 1.81 -12.92
CA GLN A 37 1.10 2.86 -13.73
C GLN A 37 2.15 3.59 -12.89
N PRO A 38 3.43 3.53 -13.28
CA PRO A 38 4.48 4.22 -12.51
C PRO A 38 4.20 5.70 -12.29
N THR A 39 3.59 6.38 -13.28
CA THR A 39 3.32 7.81 -13.19
C THR A 39 2.24 8.16 -12.15
N ASN A 40 1.47 7.18 -11.69
CA ASN A 40 0.45 7.40 -10.67
C ASN A 40 1.00 7.28 -9.25
N ARG A 41 2.17 6.66 -9.08
CA ARG A 41 2.68 6.29 -7.75
C ARG A 41 2.97 7.50 -6.86
N SER A 42 3.75 8.45 -7.35
CA SER A 42 4.04 9.65 -6.55
C SER A 42 2.80 10.48 -6.25
N PRO A 43 1.88 10.72 -7.21
CA PRO A 43 0.63 11.40 -6.87
C PRO A 43 -0.20 10.70 -5.81
N ILE A 44 -0.29 9.38 -5.85
CA ILE A 44 -1.04 8.60 -4.85
C ILE A 44 -0.40 8.76 -3.47
N ILE A 45 0.91 8.64 -3.39
CA ILE A 45 1.63 8.82 -2.12
C ILE A 45 1.45 10.24 -1.61
N GLY A 46 1.59 11.23 -2.49
CA GLY A 46 1.43 12.63 -2.12
C GLY A 46 0.02 13.00 -1.67
N ALA A 47 -0.98 12.26 -2.12
CA ALA A 47 -2.37 12.50 -1.74
C ALA A 47 -2.75 11.90 -0.37
N GLY A 48 -1.83 11.17 0.28
CA GLY A 48 -2.08 10.69 1.63
C GLY A 48 -2.64 9.27 1.72
N PHE A 49 -2.42 8.44 0.71
CA PHE A 49 -2.96 7.08 0.67
C PHE A 49 -2.18 6.07 1.51
N LEU A 50 -0.93 6.37 1.90
CA LEU A 50 -0.08 5.35 2.53
C LEU A 50 -0.62 4.87 3.86
N GLN A 51 -0.96 5.79 4.77
CA GLN A 51 -1.44 5.38 6.09
C GLN A 51 -2.76 4.59 6.00
N PRO A 52 -3.74 5.02 5.21
CA PRO A 52 -4.94 4.20 5.00
C PRO A 52 -4.64 2.81 4.47
N LEU A 53 -3.72 2.68 3.50
CA LEU A 53 -3.37 1.37 2.95
C LEU A 53 -2.69 0.49 3.99
N VAL A 54 -1.79 1.06 4.78
CA VAL A 54 -1.14 0.32 5.87
C VAL A 54 -2.18 -0.16 6.88
N ASN A 55 -3.14 0.70 7.21
CA ASN A 55 -4.21 0.33 8.14
C ASN A 55 -5.06 -0.83 7.61
N LEU A 56 -5.28 -0.87 6.30
CA LEU A 56 -6.07 -1.94 5.69
C LEU A 56 -5.39 -3.31 5.74
N LEU A 57 -4.07 -3.35 5.91
CA LEU A 57 -3.36 -4.63 6.10
C LEU A 57 -3.89 -5.37 7.34
N ALA A 58 -4.37 -4.65 8.32
CA ALA A 58 -4.88 -5.22 9.57
C ALA A 58 -6.38 -5.53 9.54
N LEU A 59 -7.05 -5.34 8.41
CA LEU A 59 -8.49 -5.61 8.30
C LEU A 59 -8.71 -7.11 8.12
N ARG A 60 -8.68 -7.84 9.24
CA ARG A 60 -8.64 -9.30 9.26
C ARG A 60 -9.90 -9.98 8.75
N ASP A 61 -11.02 -9.29 8.76
CA ASP A 61 -12.29 -9.85 8.30
C ASP A 61 -12.47 -9.74 6.78
N SER A 62 -11.48 -9.22 6.06
CA SER A 62 -11.55 -9.13 4.61
C SER A 62 -10.20 -9.46 3.98
N GLU A 63 -10.05 -10.71 3.55
CA GLU A 63 -8.85 -11.16 2.84
C GLU A 63 -8.60 -10.35 1.58
N MET A 64 -9.66 -10.04 0.83
CA MET A 64 -9.52 -9.30 -0.42
C MET A 64 -8.99 -7.89 -0.20
N VAL A 65 -9.46 -7.21 0.83
CA VAL A 65 -8.97 -5.86 1.16
C VAL A 65 -7.52 -5.92 1.59
N GLN A 66 -7.16 -6.88 2.45
CA GLN A 66 -5.75 -7.07 2.85
C GLN A 66 -4.87 -7.32 1.64
N LEU A 67 -5.32 -8.18 0.73
CA LEU A 67 -4.57 -8.52 -0.47
C LEU A 67 -4.38 -7.30 -1.38
N ASP A 68 -5.45 -6.57 -1.65
CA ASP A 68 -5.38 -5.38 -2.50
C ASP A 68 -4.48 -4.30 -1.89
N ALA A 69 -4.57 -4.09 -0.57
CA ALA A 69 -3.71 -3.13 0.12
C ALA A 69 -2.24 -3.54 0.02
N ALA A 70 -1.94 -4.82 0.26
CA ALA A 70 -0.56 -5.33 0.18
C ALA A 70 -0.01 -5.20 -1.23
N LYS A 71 -0.81 -5.50 -2.25
CA LYS A 71 -0.40 -5.37 -3.66
C LYS A 71 -0.18 -3.91 -4.04
N ALA A 72 -1.06 -3.02 -3.60
CA ALA A 72 -0.90 -1.59 -3.85
C ALA A 72 0.40 -1.08 -3.23
N LEU A 73 0.66 -1.42 -1.97
CA LEU A 73 1.90 -1.03 -1.30
C LEU A 73 3.12 -1.60 -2.00
N GLY A 74 3.04 -2.83 -2.47
CA GLY A 74 4.12 -3.45 -3.24
C GLY A 74 4.41 -2.72 -4.53
N ASN A 75 3.38 -2.34 -5.28
CA ASN A 75 3.55 -1.56 -6.50
C ASN A 75 4.16 -0.19 -6.21
N LEU A 76 3.69 0.47 -5.14
CA LEU A 76 4.24 1.76 -4.72
C LEU A 76 5.71 1.63 -4.29
N ALA A 77 6.06 0.52 -3.67
CA ALA A 77 7.44 0.26 -3.22
C ALA A 77 8.42 0.04 -4.37
N ALA A 78 7.92 -0.25 -5.56
CA ALA A 78 8.77 -0.39 -6.74
C ALA A 78 9.19 0.95 -7.35
N GLY A 79 8.82 2.06 -6.74
CA GLY A 79 9.09 3.40 -7.24
C GLY A 79 10.43 3.97 -6.82
N THR A 80 10.47 5.28 -6.60
CA THR A 80 11.68 6.02 -6.25
C THR A 80 12.11 5.78 -4.80
N LYS A 81 13.34 6.21 -4.47
CA LYS A 81 13.82 6.16 -3.09
C LYS A 81 12.93 6.96 -2.14
N GLU A 82 12.46 8.12 -2.61
CA GLU A 82 11.56 8.96 -1.82
C GLU A 82 10.27 8.22 -1.49
N ASN A 83 9.71 7.52 -2.49
CA ASN A 83 8.51 6.73 -2.30
C ASN A 83 8.75 5.57 -1.32
N LYS A 84 9.89 4.89 -1.44
CA LYS A 84 10.24 3.79 -0.54
C LYS A 84 10.38 4.28 0.89
N ARG A 85 11.03 5.42 1.12
CA ARG A 85 11.15 6.03 2.45
C ARG A 85 9.79 6.39 3.02
N ALA A 86 8.92 6.94 2.19
CA ALA A 86 7.57 7.31 2.64
C ALA A 86 6.81 6.07 3.11
N ILE A 87 6.95 4.95 2.40
CA ILE A 87 6.30 3.69 2.76
C ILE A 87 6.84 3.16 4.09
N VAL A 88 8.16 3.18 4.27
CA VAL A 88 8.77 2.78 5.53
C VAL A 88 8.30 3.67 6.67
N ASN A 89 8.29 4.99 6.45
CA ASN A 89 7.87 5.96 7.46
C ASN A 89 6.39 5.83 7.82
N ALA A 90 5.57 5.34 6.91
CA ALA A 90 4.15 5.08 7.19
C ALA A 90 3.93 3.83 8.04
N GLY A 91 4.99 3.08 8.34
CA GLY A 91 4.90 1.90 9.19
C GLY A 91 4.60 0.60 8.48
N ALA A 92 4.73 0.56 7.14
CA ALA A 92 4.40 -0.64 6.37
C ALA A 92 5.24 -1.85 6.78
N VAL A 93 6.55 -1.67 6.96
CA VAL A 93 7.44 -2.77 7.33
C VAL A 93 7.04 -3.33 8.69
N GLN A 94 6.80 -2.46 9.67
CA GLN A 94 6.43 -2.88 11.00
C GLN A 94 5.08 -3.63 10.99
N SER A 95 4.10 -3.10 10.29
CA SER A 95 2.79 -3.75 10.15
C SER A 95 2.91 -5.12 9.50
N ILE A 96 3.70 -5.23 8.45
CA ILE A 96 3.90 -6.51 7.75
C ILE A 96 4.57 -7.51 8.70
N LYS A 97 5.59 -7.10 9.44
CA LYS A 97 6.26 -7.99 10.40
C LYS A 97 5.27 -8.54 11.44
N GLU A 98 4.34 -7.72 11.87
CA GLU A 98 3.35 -8.12 12.88
C GLU A 98 2.25 -9.01 12.30
N LEU A 99 1.89 -8.82 11.04
CA LEU A 99 0.70 -9.44 10.45
C LEU A 99 0.99 -10.62 9.54
N VAL A 100 2.20 -10.70 8.97
CA VAL A 100 2.45 -11.63 7.86
C VAL A 100 2.17 -13.09 8.22
N LEU A 101 2.57 -13.53 9.40
CA LEU A 101 2.40 -14.93 9.79
C LEU A 101 0.93 -15.31 10.06
N GLU A 102 0.10 -14.32 10.35
CA GLU A 102 -1.32 -14.55 10.64
C GLU A 102 -2.21 -14.31 9.42
N SER A 103 -1.62 -13.85 8.33
CA SER A 103 -2.38 -13.48 7.13
C SER A 103 -2.55 -14.67 6.18
N PRO A 104 -3.61 -14.66 5.33
CA PRO A 104 -3.74 -15.68 4.30
C PRO A 104 -2.54 -15.71 3.36
N VAL A 105 -2.26 -16.88 2.78
CA VAL A 105 -1.04 -17.10 1.98
C VAL A 105 -0.89 -16.07 0.86
N ARG A 106 -1.98 -15.73 0.16
CA ARG A 106 -1.88 -14.75 -0.94
C ARG A 106 -1.46 -13.38 -0.44
N ALA A 107 -1.98 -12.98 0.73
CA ALA A 107 -1.58 -11.72 1.34
C ALA A 107 -0.13 -11.79 1.83
N GLN A 108 0.30 -12.92 2.39
CA GLN A 108 1.70 -13.12 2.80
C GLN A 108 2.65 -12.91 1.64
N VAL A 109 2.36 -13.48 0.47
CA VAL A 109 3.21 -13.34 -0.72
C VAL A 109 3.31 -11.87 -1.11
N SER A 110 2.18 -11.16 -1.14
CA SER A 110 2.17 -9.74 -1.52
C SER A 110 2.90 -8.87 -0.49
N MET A 111 2.74 -9.16 0.80
CA MET A 111 3.47 -8.46 1.86
C MET A 111 4.97 -8.66 1.71
N MET A 112 5.42 -9.88 1.45
CA MET A 112 6.83 -10.17 1.28
C MET A 112 7.39 -9.55 0.01
N ASN A 113 6.58 -9.48 -1.06
CA ASN A 113 6.98 -8.77 -2.27
C ASN A 113 7.23 -7.29 -1.99
N CYS A 114 6.37 -6.68 -1.18
CA CYS A 114 6.56 -5.29 -0.77
C CYS A 114 7.90 -5.11 -0.05
N ILE A 115 8.20 -5.96 0.91
CA ILE A 115 9.48 -5.94 1.62
C ILE A 115 10.64 -6.11 0.64
N GLY A 116 10.51 -7.02 -0.30
CA GLY A 116 11.54 -7.27 -1.31
C GLY A 116 11.84 -6.01 -2.14
N HIS A 117 10.82 -5.32 -2.60
CA HIS A 117 11.01 -4.08 -3.35
C HIS A 117 11.70 -3.02 -2.52
N LEU A 118 11.35 -2.91 -1.25
CA LEU A 118 11.99 -1.94 -0.36
C LEU A 118 13.47 -2.28 -0.13
N SER A 119 13.79 -3.56 0.00
CA SER A 119 15.14 -4.03 0.30
C SER A 119 16.12 -3.88 -0.87
N LEU A 120 15.63 -4.01 -2.11
CA LEU A 120 16.48 -4.05 -3.29
C LEU A 120 17.02 -2.70 -3.74
N SER A 121 16.63 -1.62 -3.11
CA SER A 121 16.90 -0.28 -3.65
C SER A 121 18.01 0.47 -2.97
N GLY A 122 18.82 -0.17 -2.13
CA GLY A 122 19.89 0.53 -1.43
C GLY A 122 19.39 1.57 -0.46
N MET A 123 18.35 1.24 0.28
CA MET A 123 17.84 2.10 1.34
C MET A 123 18.92 2.38 2.39
N ASP A 124 18.82 3.51 3.05
CA ASP A 124 19.76 3.91 4.08
C ASP A 124 19.83 2.89 5.23
N PRO A 125 20.99 2.80 5.92
CA PRO A 125 21.20 1.81 6.98
C PRO A 125 20.07 1.63 8.00
N PRO A 126 19.35 2.69 8.45
CA PRO A 126 18.26 2.47 9.40
C PRO A 126 17.18 1.52 8.93
N PHE A 127 17.02 1.35 7.60
CA PHE A 127 16.03 0.43 7.06
C PHE A 127 16.35 -1.02 7.45
N ASP A 128 17.61 -1.39 7.47
CA ASP A 128 18.05 -2.77 7.72
C ASP A 128 17.62 -3.27 9.10
N HIS A 129 17.45 -2.36 10.06
CA HIS A 129 17.00 -2.73 11.40
C HIS A 129 15.55 -3.18 11.45
N LEU A 130 14.77 -2.82 10.44
CA LEU A 130 13.35 -3.15 10.39
C LEU A 130 13.11 -4.57 9.88
N LEU A 131 14.07 -5.14 9.21
CA LEU A 131 13.99 -6.49 8.65
C LEU A 131 14.62 -7.49 9.60
#